data_010f2e6383e700ba96178f0da4b6ce05
#
_entry.id   010f2e6383e700ba96178f0da4b6ce05
#
_cell.length_a   1.000
_cell.length_b   1.000
_cell.length_c   1.000
_cell.angle_alpha   90.00
_cell.angle_beta   90.00
_cell.angle_gamma   90.00
#
_symmetry.space_group_name_H-M   'P 1'
#
loop_
_entity.id
_entity.type
_entity.pdbx_description
1 polymer ?
#
loop_
_entity_poly.entity_id
_entity_poly.type
_entity_poly.pdbx_seq_one_letter_code
_entity_poly.pdbx_strand_id
1 'polypeptide(L)'
;QGASGLAYFTFEKNTELSGKGPIGKFFSKEALSEIMNLTKAEVGDSIFLACGKQNELEKITSQARNKIAEDLELIDEDVFAFCWIVDYPMFERDEVTNKIEFSHNPFSMPQGDLTEKELENPLELLAYQYDIVCNGIELSSGAIRNHKPELMYLSLIHISEPTRPRS
;
A
#
# COMPACT_ATOMS: atom_id res chain seq x y z
N GLN A 1 -15.54 -13.73 -7.52
CA GLN A 1 -14.32 -13.95 -6.74
C GLN A 1 -14.01 -12.75 -5.85
N GLY A 2 -14.81 -12.50 -4.81
CA GLY A 2 -14.48 -11.70 -3.64
C GLY A 2 -14.13 -10.21 -3.82
N ALA A 3 -13.85 -9.75 -4.99
CA ALA A 3 -13.56 -8.36 -5.25
C ALA A 3 -14.88 -7.62 -5.50
N SER A 4 -15.24 -6.74 -4.62
CA SER A 4 -16.19 -5.68 -4.88
C SER A 4 -15.66 -4.87 -6.06
N GLY A 5 -16.17 -5.06 -7.26
CA GLY A 5 -15.61 -4.53 -8.49
C GLY A 5 -15.25 -3.04 -8.46
N LEU A 6 -14.55 -2.59 -9.47
CA LEU A 6 -14.28 -1.17 -9.68
C LEU A 6 -15.58 -0.48 -10.10
N ALA A 7 -16.02 0.49 -9.31
CA ALA A 7 -17.04 1.43 -9.70
C ALA A 7 -16.41 2.61 -10.44
N TYR A 8 -17.14 3.26 -11.33
CA TYR A 8 -16.60 4.41 -12.06
C TYR A 8 -17.70 5.43 -12.39
N PHE A 9 -17.25 6.63 -12.66
CA PHE A 9 -18.00 7.67 -13.33
C PHE A 9 -17.09 8.55 -14.18
N THR A 10 -17.67 9.21 -15.18
CA THR A 10 -16.98 10.15 -16.06
C THR A 10 -17.53 11.55 -15.78
N PHE A 11 -16.65 12.54 -15.71
CA PHE A 11 -17.07 13.93 -15.58
C PHE A 11 -17.68 14.43 -16.89
N GLU A 12 -18.91 14.91 -16.82
CA GLU A 12 -19.61 15.57 -17.91
C GLU A 12 -20.02 16.98 -17.49
N LYS A 13 -20.02 17.88 -18.46
CA LYS A 13 -20.51 19.24 -18.27
C LYS A 13 -21.35 19.65 -19.47
N ASN A 14 -22.66 19.65 -19.27
CA ASN A 14 -23.59 20.25 -20.21
C ASN A 14 -23.87 21.70 -19.78
N THR A 15 -24.91 21.92 -18.96
CA THR A 15 -25.15 23.18 -18.26
C THR A 15 -24.43 23.25 -16.92
N GLU A 16 -24.28 22.11 -16.25
CA GLU A 16 -23.68 21.97 -14.94
C GLU A 16 -22.77 20.73 -14.91
N LEU A 17 -21.81 20.70 -13.94
CA LEU A 17 -20.98 19.55 -13.68
C LEU A 17 -21.81 18.38 -13.17
N SER A 18 -21.65 17.24 -13.78
CA SER A 18 -22.34 16.00 -13.45
C SER A 18 -21.42 14.79 -13.62
N GLY A 19 -21.74 13.69 -12.94
CA GLY A 19 -21.06 12.41 -13.11
C GLY A 19 -21.92 11.44 -13.91
N LYS A 20 -21.42 10.97 -15.05
CA LYS A 20 -22.04 9.94 -15.86
C LYS A 20 -21.48 8.58 -15.52
N GLY A 21 -22.32 7.59 -15.37
CA GLY A 21 -21.94 6.22 -15.08
C GLY A 21 -22.68 5.63 -13.90
N PRO A 22 -22.35 4.39 -13.49
CA PRO A 22 -23.13 3.65 -12.49
C PRO A 22 -23.30 4.38 -11.17
N ILE A 23 -22.26 5.08 -10.73
CA ILE A 23 -22.23 5.76 -9.43
C ILE A 23 -22.26 7.28 -9.52
N GLY A 24 -22.12 7.87 -10.71
CA GLY A 24 -22.06 9.33 -10.90
C GLY A 24 -23.23 10.09 -10.28
N LYS A 25 -24.43 9.50 -10.33
CA LYS A 25 -25.67 10.09 -9.78
C LYS A 25 -25.70 10.22 -8.25
N PHE A 26 -24.79 9.58 -7.54
CA PHE A 26 -24.74 9.62 -6.07
C PHE A 26 -23.88 10.78 -5.54
N PHE A 27 -23.15 11.47 -6.41
CA PHE A 27 -22.29 12.59 -6.03
C PHE A 27 -23.03 13.94 -6.25
N SER A 28 -22.93 14.81 -5.25
CA SER A 28 -23.37 16.20 -5.43
C SER A 28 -22.39 16.96 -6.33
N LYS A 29 -22.79 18.12 -6.84
CA LYS A 29 -21.91 18.97 -7.67
C LYS A 29 -20.69 19.43 -6.89
N GLU A 30 -20.85 19.75 -5.62
CA GLU A 30 -19.79 20.16 -4.72
C GLU A 30 -18.78 19.03 -4.57
N ALA A 31 -19.24 17.79 -4.32
CA ALA A 31 -18.37 16.61 -4.23
C ALA A 31 -17.65 16.31 -5.55
N LEU A 32 -18.34 16.41 -6.69
CA LEU A 32 -17.69 16.25 -8.00
C LEU A 32 -16.62 17.31 -8.25
N SER A 33 -16.89 18.58 -7.88
CA SER A 33 -15.91 19.65 -8.01
C SER A 33 -14.69 19.45 -7.11
N GLU A 34 -14.89 18.97 -5.89
CA GLU A 34 -13.81 18.66 -4.97
C GLU A 34 -12.96 17.50 -5.47
N ILE A 35 -13.57 16.40 -5.93
CA ILE A 35 -12.86 15.26 -6.53
C ILE A 35 -12.05 15.72 -7.75
N MET A 36 -12.65 16.51 -8.64
CA MET A 36 -11.98 17.06 -9.82
C MET A 36 -10.74 17.88 -9.44
N ASN A 37 -10.85 18.74 -8.42
CA ASN A 37 -9.72 19.54 -7.94
C ASN A 37 -8.60 18.69 -7.31
N LEU A 38 -8.96 17.69 -6.48
CA LEU A 38 -8.00 16.80 -5.82
C LEU A 38 -7.25 15.93 -6.82
N THR A 39 -7.95 15.41 -7.81
CA THR A 39 -7.38 14.50 -8.82
C THR A 39 -6.77 15.23 -10.02
N LYS A 40 -7.00 16.54 -10.13
CA LYS A 40 -6.67 17.34 -11.32
C LYS A 40 -7.32 16.81 -12.60
N ALA A 41 -8.47 16.14 -12.45
CA ALA A 41 -9.21 15.63 -13.59
C ALA A 41 -9.95 16.75 -14.31
N GLU A 42 -10.20 16.53 -15.60
CA GLU A 42 -10.93 17.43 -16.48
C GLU A 42 -12.27 16.83 -16.90
N VAL A 43 -13.11 17.62 -17.57
CA VAL A 43 -14.35 17.14 -18.18
C VAL A 43 -14.02 16.14 -19.29
N GLY A 44 -14.60 14.96 -19.21
CA GLY A 44 -14.29 13.82 -20.09
C GLY A 44 -13.46 12.75 -19.41
N ASP A 45 -12.76 13.09 -18.32
CA ASP A 45 -12.00 12.09 -17.56
C ASP A 45 -12.90 11.19 -16.72
N SER A 46 -12.41 10.00 -16.44
CA SER A 46 -13.11 9.00 -15.64
C SER A 46 -12.36 8.72 -14.34
N ILE A 47 -13.13 8.62 -13.26
CA ILE A 47 -12.61 8.21 -11.95
C ILE A 47 -13.07 6.78 -11.66
N PHE A 48 -12.12 5.94 -11.30
CA PHE A 48 -12.36 4.59 -10.82
C PHE A 48 -12.22 4.56 -9.30
N LEU A 49 -13.19 3.92 -8.65
CA LEU A 49 -13.26 3.80 -7.20
C LEU A 49 -13.33 2.33 -6.82
N ALA A 50 -12.57 1.97 -5.79
CA ALA A 50 -12.60 0.64 -5.20
C ALA A 50 -12.86 0.75 -3.69
N CYS A 51 -13.61 -0.20 -3.15
CA CYS A 51 -13.92 -0.30 -1.73
C CYS A 51 -13.71 -1.73 -1.26
N GLY A 52 -12.98 -1.93 -0.18
CA GLY A 52 -12.67 -3.25 0.37
C GLY A 52 -11.52 -3.21 1.36
N LYS A 53 -10.96 -4.36 1.68
CA LYS A 53 -9.76 -4.44 2.51
C LYS A 53 -8.54 -3.96 1.73
N GLN A 54 -7.59 -3.34 2.42
CA GLN A 54 -6.44 -2.70 1.81
C GLN A 54 -5.66 -3.63 0.86
N ASN A 55 -5.30 -4.82 1.32
CA ASN A 55 -4.54 -5.81 0.53
C ASN A 55 -5.26 -6.24 -0.77
N GLU A 56 -6.60 -6.37 -0.71
CA GLU A 56 -7.41 -6.68 -1.89
C GLU A 56 -7.47 -5.49 -2.86
N LEU A 57 -7.58 -4.26 -2.31
CA LEU A 57 -7.64 -3.03 -3.09
C LEU A 57 -6.33 -2.75 -3.82
N GLU A 58 -5.20 -2.91 -3.16
CA GLU A 58 -3.88 -2.68 -3.73
C GLU A 58 -3.66 -3.54 -4.99
N LYS A 59 -4.06 -4.80 -4.93
CA LYS A 59 -3.95 -5.72 -6.07
C LYS A 59 -4.82 -5.29 -7.25
N ILE A 60 -6.09 -4.98 -6.98
CA ILE A 60 -7.06 -4.62 -8.02
C ILE A 60 -6.71 -3.26 -8.66
N THR A 61 -6.38 -2.27 -7.83
CA THR A 61 -6.06 -0.93 -8.32
C THR A 61 -4.75 -0.91 -9.10
N SER A 62 -3.76 -1.72 -8.70
CA SER A 62 -2.52 -1.90 -9.44
C SER A 62 -2.77 -2.51 -10.82
N GLN A 63 -3.57 -3.57 -10.90
CA GLN A 63 -3.93 -4.19 -12.17
C GLN A 63 -4.72 -3.23 -13.07
N ALA A 64 -5.69 -2.51 -12.50
CA ALA A 64 -6.48 -1.53 -13.25
C ALA A 64 -5.60 -0.40 -13.78
N ARG A 65 -4.69 0.15 -12.96
CA ARG A 65 -3.75 1.19 -13.40
C ARG A 65 -2.91 0.73 -14.57
N ASN A 66 -2.32 -0.45 -14.48
CA ASN A 66 -1.48 -0.99 -15.54
C ASN A 66 -2.28 -1.22 -16.83
N LYS A 67 -3.46 -1.84 -16.71
CA LYS A 67 -4.33 -2.09 -17.86
C LYS A 67 -4.79 -0.80 -18.56
N ILE A 68 -5.15 0.22 -17.80
CA ILE A 68 -5.54 1.53 -18.35
C ILE A 68 -4.34 2.18 -19.04
N ALA A 69 -3.16 2.13 -18.43
CA ALA A 69 -1.96 2.71 -19.02
C ALA A 69 -1.54 2.03 -20.31
N GLU A 70 -1.67 0.71 -20.40
CA GLU A 70 -1.45 -0.06 -21.64
C GLU A 70 -2.48 0.30 -22.72
N ASP A 71 -3.77 0.27 -22.39
CA ASP A 71 -4.86 0.53 -23.34
C ASP A 71 -4.86 1.96 -23.90
N LEU A 72 -4.34 2.91 -23.13
CA LEU A 72 -4.20 4.30 -23.54
C LEU A 72 -2.80 4.66 -24.07
N GLU A 73 -1.92 3.66 -24.22
CA GLU A 73 -0.54 3.84 -24.71
C GLU A 73 0.23 4.92 -23.90
N LEU A 74 0.02 4.95 -22.57
CA LEU A 74 0.65 5.93 -21.68
C LEU A 74 1.99 5.46 -21.11
N ILE A 75 2.38 4.21 -21.36
CA ILE A 75 3.65 3.65 -20.91
C ILE A 75 4.73 4.06 -21.89
N ASP A 76 5.71 4.82 -21.39
CA ASP A 76 6.90 5.16 -22.16
C ASP A 76 7.93 4.05 -22.03
N GLU A 77 8.14 3.30 -23.11
CA GLU A 77 9.05 2.14 -23.12
C GLU A 77 10.53 2.55 -23.19
N ASP A 78 10.82 3.80 -23.59
CA ASP A 78 12.19 4.30 -23.74
C ASP A 78 12.74 4.98 -22.48
N VAL A 79 11.95 5.01 -21.39
CA VAL A 79 12.32 5.65 -20.12
C VAL A 79 12.60 4.61 -19.04
N PHE A 80 13.74 4.76 -18.35
CA PHE A 80 14.06 4.03 -17.12
C PHE A 80 13.71 4.88 -15.90
N ALA A 81 12.55 4.64 -15.31
CA ALA A 81 12.08 5.32 -14.11
C ALA A 81 12.47 4.52 -12.86
N PHE A 82 13.37 5.08 -12.06
CA PHE A 82 13.84 4.46 -10.82
C PHE A 82 13.11 5.03 -9.62
N CYS A 83 12.82 4.17 -8.63
CA CYS A 83 12.36 4.58 -7.33
C CYS A 83 12.95 3.68 -6.23
N TRP A 84 12.98 4.21 -5.01
CA TRP A 84 13.26 3.43 -3.81
C TRP A 84 11.94 3.12 -3.11
N ILE A 85 11.74 1.85 -2.77
CA ILE A 85 10.74 1.44 -1.81
C ILE A 85 11.44 1.38 -0.44
N VAL A 86 10.91 2.07 0.54
CA VAL A 86 11.49 2.20 1.89
C VAL A 86 10.41 2.02 2.94
N ASP A 87 10.81 2.02 4.21
CA ASP A 87 9.87 1.96 5.35
C ASP A 87 9.01 0.70 5.35
N TYR A 88 9.67 -0.44 5.12
CA TYR A 88 9.00 -1.73 5.20
C TYR A 88 8.52 -2.02 6.62
N PRO A 89 7.33 -2.61 6.80
CA PRO A 89 6.92 -3.12 8.10
C PRO A 89 7.91 -4.19 8.57
N MET A 90 8.31 -4.14 9.85
CA MET A 90 9.18 -5.15 10.41
C MET A 90 8.45 -6.46 10.65
N PHE A 91 7.18 -6.36 11.01
CA PHE A 91 6.30 -7.48 11.34
C PHE A 91 4.99 -7.38 10.58
N GLU A 92 4.44 -8.52 10.26
CA GLU A 92 3.11 -8.63 9.67
C GLU A 92 2.28 -9.70 10.37
N ARG A 93 1.00 -9.68 10.15
CA ARG A 93 0.09 -10.70 10.66
C ARG A 93 -0.19 -11.69 9.56
N ASP A 94 0.22 -12.95 9.79
CA ASP A 94 -0.12 -14.05 8.89
C ASP A 94 -1.64 -14.21 8.79
N GLU A 95 -2.18 -14.21 7.59
CA GLU A 95 -3.62 -14.22 7.35
C GLU A 95 -4.28 -15.56 7.72
N VAL A 96 -3.51 -16.65 7.75
CA VAL A 96 -4.01 -18.01 8.02
C VAL A 96 -3.92 -18.32 9.51
N THR A 97 -2.75 -18.10 10.10
CA THR A 97 -2.47 -18.44 11.49
C THR A 97 -2.84 -17.34 12.46
N ASN A 98 -3.06 -16.12 11.97
CA ASN A 98 -3.28 -14.89 12.74
C ASN A 98 -2.12 -14.55 13.70
N LYS A 99 -0.95 -15.14 13.50
CA LYS A 99 0.26 -14.86 14.28
C LYS A 99 1.01 -13.68 13.69
N ILE A 100 1.78 -13.02 14.55
CA ILE A 100 2.69 -11.98 14.13
C ILE A 100 4.01 -12.64 13.76
N GLU A 101 4.50 -12.37 12.56
CA GLU A 101 5.73 -12.91 12.00
C GLU A 101 6.57 -11.77 11.41
N PHE A 102 7.84 -12.03 11.11
CA PHE A 102 8.64 -11.06 10.39
C PHE A 102 8.13 -10.93 8.95
N SER A 103 7.93 -9.69 8.50
CA SER A 103 7.44 -9.42 7.15
C SER A 103 8.38 -9.94 6.07
N HIS A 104 9.69 -9.73 6.21
CA HIS A 104 10.69 -10.17 5.24
C HIS A 104 11.82 -10.96 5.88
N ASN A 105 12.64 -10.33 6.71
CA ASN A 105 13.72 -11.02 7.37
C ASN A 105 13.96 -10.49 8.79
N PRO A 106 14.39 -11.36 9.72
CA PRO A 106 14.60 -10.98 11.12
C PRO A 106 15.91 -10.19 11.35
N PHE A 107 16.73 -10.04 10.33
CA PHE A 107 18.08 -9.47 10.46
C PHE A 107 18.13 -7.98 10.12
N SER A 108 17.02 -7.38 9.72
CA SER A 108 16.95 -5.96 9.47
C SER A 108 16.90 -5.17 10.75
N MET A 109 17.53 -4.01 10.74
CA MET A 109 17.50 -3.08 11.85
C MET A 109 16.12 -2.43 11.93
N PRO A 110 15.44 -2.46 13.08
CA PRO A 110 14.22 -1.68 13.28
C PRO A 110 14.52 -0.19 13.23
N GLN A 111 13.54 0.59 12.78
CA GLN A 111 13.57 2.03 12.88
C GLN A 111 13.17 2.43 14.31
N GLY A 112 13.97 3.28 14.92
CA GLY A 112 13.77 3.69 16.31
C GLY A 112 14.41 2.75 17.34
N ASP A 113 14.18 3.05 18.62
CA ASP A 113 14.63 2.22 19.73
C ASP A 113 13.51 1.27 20.12
N LEU A 114 13.74 -0.03 20.03
CA LEU A 114 12.78 -1.03 20.50
C LEU A 114 12.65 -0.97 22.01
N THR A 115 11.71 -0.19 22.47
CA THR A 115 11.29 -0.17 23.89
C THR A 115 10.19 -1.20 24.13
N GLU A 116 9.95 -1.58 25.40
CA GLU A 116 8.84 -2.48 25.75
C GLU A 116 7.50 -1.93 25.22
N LYS A 117 7.33 -0.61 25.19
CA LYS A 117 6.13 0.06 24.69
C LYS A 117 5.94 -0.10 23.18
N GLU A 118 7.00 -0.05 22.41
CA GLU A 118 6.94 -0.26 20.95
C GLU A 118 6.65 -1.72 20.59
N LEU A 119 7.07 -2.66 21.44
CA LEU A 119 6.75 -4.07 21.31
C LEU A 119 5.29 -4.41 21.68
N GLU A 120 4.56 -3.51 22.34
CA GLU A 120 3.12 -3.67 22.53
C GLU A 120 2.34 -3.58 21.22
N ASN A 121 2.87 -2.82 20.23
CA ASN A 121 2.28 -2.66 18.90
C ASN A 121 3.27 -3.01 17.79
N PRO A 122 3.72 -4.26 17.69
CA PRO A 122 4.80 -4.64 16.75
C PRO A 122 4.46 -4.43 15.29
N LEU A 123 3.18 -4.38 14.92
CA LEU A 123 2.73 -4.13 13.55
C LEU A 123 2.95 -2.68 13.07
N GLU A 124 3.23 -1.75 13.99
CA GLU A 124 3.55 -0.36 13.66
C GLU A 124 5.05 -0.14 13.46
N LEU A 125 5.87 -1.15 13.80
CA LEU A 125 7.33 -1.05 13.67
C LEU A 125 7.76 -1.17 12.22
N LEU A 126 8.59 -0.23 11.80
CA LEU A 126 9.22 -0.24 10.48
C LEU A 126 10.66 -0.76 10.59
N ALA A 127 11.15 -1.31 9.51
CA ALA A 127 12.54 -1.76 9.37
C ALA A 127 13.29 -0.90 8.36
N TYR A 128 14.61 -0.76 8.56
CA TYR A 128 15.51 -0.19 7.56
C TYR A 128 15.78 -1.21 6.45
N GLN A 129 14.72 -1.48 5.68
CA GLN A 129 14.76 -2.25 4.45
C GLN A 129 14.48 -1.32 3.27
N TYR A 130 15.02 -1.65 2.13
CA TYR A 130 14.87 -0.84 0.93
C TYR A 130 15.07 -1.68 -0.32
N ASP A 131 14.27 -1.40 -1.34
CA ASP A 131 14.39 -1.99 -2.67
C ASP A 131 14.58 -0.89 -3.69
N ILE A 132 15.45 -1.12 -4.67
CA ILE A 132 15.50 -0.31 -5.86
C ILE A 132 14.66 -0.95 -6.95
N VAL A 133 13.76 -0.17 -7.50
CA VAL A 133 12.80 -0.59 -8.51
C VAL A 133 12.97 0.26 -9.76
N CYS A 134 12.94 -0.37 -10.92
CA CYS A 134 12.91 0.29 -12.21
C CYS A 134 11.69 -0.17 -13.00
N ASN A 135 10.85 0.76 -13.44
CA ASN A 135 9.63 0.48 -14.22
C ASN A 135 8.74 -0.62 -13.61
N GLY A 136 8.63 -0.64 -12.27
CA GLY A 136 7.85 -1.64 -11.54
C GLY A 136 8.54 -2.99 -11.33
N ILE A 137 9.80 -3.15 -11.75
CA ILE A 137 10.61 -4.35 -11.55
C ILE A 137 11.63 -4.10 -10.45
N GLU A 138 11.61 -4.91 -9.41
CA GLU A 138 12.63 -4.92 -8.37
C GLU A 138 13.97 -5.36 -8.96
N LEU A 139 14.98 -4.50 -8.88
CA LEU A 139 16.32 -4.80 -9.34
C LEU A 139 17.20 -5.37 -8.24
N SER A 140 17.03 -4.88 -7.02
CA SER A 140 17.80 -5.32 -5.86
C SER A 140 17.10 -4.92 -4.58
N SER A 141 17.30 -5.72 -3.54
CA SER A 141 16.84 -5.43 -2.19
C SER A 141 18.01 -5.36 -1.22
N GLY A 142 17.82 -4.64 -0.11
CA GLY A 142 18.81 -4.48 0.93
C GLY A 142 18.21 -4.11 2.27
N ALA A 143 19.07 -4.12 3.29
CA ALA A 143 18.71 -3.66 4.62
C ALA A 143 19.95 -3.20 5.40
N ILE A 144 19.75 -2.27 6.33
CA ILE A 144 20.69 -2.06 7.40
C ILE A 144 20.55 -3.24 8.34
N ARG A 145 21.64 -3.98 8.52
CA ARG A 145 21.64 -5.18 9.37
C ARG A 145 21.59 -4.82 10.84
N ASN A 146 20.76 -5.54 11.58
CA ASN A 146 20.70 -5.40 13.03
C ASN A 146 22.02 -5.88 13.63
N HIS A 147 22.73 -4.97 14.26
CA HIS A 147 24.03 -5.19 14.91
C HIS A 147 23.96 -5.10 16.45
N LYS A 148 22.74 -4.90 16.99
CA LYS A 148 22.49 -4.82 18.43
C LYS A 148 21.92 -6.17 18.92
N PRO A 149 22.72 -7.00 19.66
CA PRO A 149 22.25 -8.31 20.10
C PRO A 149 20.98 -8.26 20.94
N GLU A 150 20.83 -7.22 21.78
CA GLU A 150 19.66 -7.04 22.64
C GLU A 150 18.38 -6.88 21.80
N LEU A 151 18.41 -6.12 20.72
CA LEU A 151 17.28 -5.94 19.83
C LEU A 151 16.95 -7.22 19.06
N MET A 152 17.97 -7.97 18.66
CA MET A 152 17.78 -9.26 18.02
C MET A 152 17.10 -10.26 18.96
N TYR A 153 17.53 -10.30 20.22
CA TYR A 153 16.93 -11.15 21.23
C TYR A 153 15.47 -10.77 21.49
N LEU A 154 15.18 -9.48 21.65
CA LEU A 154 13.81 -9.00 21.87
C LEU A 154 12.91 -9.37 20.71
N SER A 155 13.34 -9.13 19.49
CA SER A 155 12.53 -9.41 18.29
C SER A 155 12.27 -10.92 18.11
N LEU A 156 13.26 -11.78 18.38
CA LEU A 156 13.12 -13.22 18.21
C LEU A 156 12.30 -13.89 19.34
N ILE A 157 12.46 -13.44 20.61
CA ILE A 157 11.79 -14.07 21.76
C ILE A 157 10.32 -13.65 21.85
N HIS A 158 9.99 -12.37 21.63
CA HIS A 158 8.62 -11.89 21.76
C HIS A 158 7.67 -12.42 20.69
N ILE A 159 8.20 -12.88 19.56
CA ILE A 159 7.39 -13.29 18.41
C ILE A 159 7.35 -14.80 18.25
N SER A 160 8.42 -15.51 18.60
CA SER A 160 8.48 -16.97 18.50
C SER A 160 7.94 -17.71 19.73
N GLU A 161 7.84 -17.07 20.88
CA GLU A 161 7.22 -17.66 22.07
C GLU A 161 5.89 -16.98 22.42
N PRO A 162 4.74 -17.70 22.40
CA PRO A 162 3.52 -17.17 22.99
C PRO A 162 3.78 -16.91 24.46
N THR A 163 3.54 -15.69 24.91
CA THR A 163 3.69 -15.22 26.27
C THR A 163 3.24 -16.27 27.28
N ARG A 164 4.19 -16.90 27.99
CA ARG A 164 3.87 -17.59 29.23
C ARG A 164 3.46 -16.53 30.24
N PRO A 165 2.30 -16.67 30.91
CA PRO A 165 1.95 -15.78 32.00
C PRO A 165 3.07 -15.88 33.04
N ARG A 166 3.65 -14.72 33.38
CA ARG A 166 4.54 -14.65 34.56
C ARG A 166 3.69 -15.00 35.77
N SER A 167 3.96 -16.17 36.36
CA SER A 167 3.45 -16.58 37.65
C SER A 167 4.02 -15.71 38.77
#